data_81e7d2fd42ebd595884c156b764a522b
#
_entry.id   81e7d2fd42ebd595884c156b764a522b
#
_cell.length_a   1.000
_cell.length_b   1.000
_cell.length_c   1.000
_cell.angle_alpha   90.00
_cell.angle_beta   90.00
_cell.angle_gamma   90.00
#
_symmetry.space_group_name_H-M   'P 1'
#
loop_
_entity.id
_entity.type
_entity.pdbx_description
1 polymer ?
#
loop_
_entity_poly.entity_id
_entity_poly.type
_entity_poly.pdbx_seq_one_letter_code
_entity_poly.pdbx_strand_id
1 'polypeptide(L)'
;MTPADGTTPTSARQAARAQLTALLAAGGRSGEAAGVLSVDRQGQPRLVTTPPLARASMTPRPWNHNPVKRLGAALKRRLFGARGRIAVAHNAEPPAGPSPWRAAGRVRRALLMLLILSQTVLATYLMTAILPYGGRSGLELAILVLYALLFSWISAGFWTALMGFFVLLKGGDRHAINAADTAVAPLPAEARTALLVPICNEDVRRVFAGVRATWESLQETASAAHFDLYILSDSNDPDLRVAELQAWLDLARGVDGFGRIFYRRRTHRIKRKSGNIADWCRRWGSAYRYMVILDADSVMTGGSLVELVRRMDADPQ
;
A
#
# COMPACT_ATOMS: atom_id res chain seq x y z
N MET A 1 33.66 -26.52 22.42
CA MET A 1 32.66 -26.53 23.49
C MET A 1 32.45 -25.10 23.93
N THR A 2 31.50 -24.41 23.33
CA THR A 2 31.07 -23.02 23.66
C THR A 2 29.74 -23.15 24.38
N PRO A 3 29.51 -22.47 25.53
CA PRO A 3 28.24 -22.54 26.23
C PRO A 3 27.17 -21.74 25.48
N ALA A 4 26.02 -22.35 25.29
CA ALA A 4 24.81 -21.73 24.78
C ALA A 4 24.26 -20.77 25.84
N ASP A 5 24.12 -19.48 25.48
CA ASP A 5 23.45 -18.48 26.27
C ASP A 5 21.93 -18.75 26.28
N GLY A 6 21.50 -19.46 27.35
CA GLY A 6 20.11 -19.78 27.61
C GLY A 6 19.36 -18.59 28.23
N THR A 7 19.06 -17.56 27.48
CA THR A 7 18.09 -16.55 27.92
C THR A 7 16.67 -17.09 27.78
N THR A 8 16.11 -17.55 28.90
CA THR A 8 14.72 -18.02 28.95
C THR A 8 13.73 -16.88 28.60
N PRO A 9 12.58 -17.17 27.96
CA PRO A 9 11.57 -16.16 27.58
C PRO A 9 11.02 -15.35 28.77
N THR A 10 11.23 -15.84 30.00
CA THR A 10 10.87 -15.12 31.24
C THR A 10 11.83 -13.96 31.52
N SER A 11 13.12 -14.10 31.19
CA SER A 11 14.12 -13.05 31.42
C SER A 11 13.94 -11.87 30.44
N ALA A 12 13.58 -12.14 29.20
CA ALA A 12 13.29 -11.09 28.21
C ALA A 12 12.04 -10.28 28.59
N ARG A 13 11.01 -10.93 29.13
CA ARG A 13 9.82 -10.24 29.65
C ARG A 13 10.12 -9.41 30.90
N GLN A 14 10.98 -9.89 31.77
CA GLN A 14 11.41 -9.14 32.93
C GLN A 14 12.31 -7.96 32.56
N ALA A 15 13.21 -8.12 31.60
CA ALA A 15 14.02 -7.03 31.08
C ALA A 15 13.19 -5.95 30.39
N ALA A 16 12.21 -6.34 29.57
CA ALA A 16 11.27 -5.42 28.92
C ALA A 16 10.41 -4.67 29.97
N ARG A 17 10.00 -5.35 31.02
CA ARG A 17 9.26 -4.75 32.15
C ARG A 17 10.11 -3.78 32.95
N ALA A 18 11.36 -4.12 33.22
CA ALA A 18 12.31 -3.24 33.91
C ALA A 18 12.66 -2.01 33.07
N GLN A 19 12.84 -2.16 31.76
CA GLN A 19 13.03 -1.03 30.83
C GLN A 19 11.79 -0.15 30.77
N LEU A 20 10.60 -0.73 30.72
CA LEU A 20 9.34 0.04 30.76
C LEU A 20 9.19 0.81 32.06
N THR A 21 9.54 0.21 33.20
CA THR A 21 9.50 0.87 34.52
C THR A 21 10.57 1.96 34.63
N ALA A 22 11.76 1.74 34.06
CA ALA A 22 12.80 2.76 33.99
C ALA A 22 12.41 3.95 33.11
N LEU A 23 11.75 3.69 31.97
CA LEU A 23 11.19 4.73 31.11
C LEU A 23 10.08 5.53 31.79
N LEU A 24 9.22 4.87 32.57
CA LEU A 24 8.19 5.53 33.37
C LEU A 24 8.80 6.42 34.47
N ALA A 25 9.85 5.94 35.13
CA ALA A 25 10.55 6.69 36.16
C ALA A 25 11.35 7.88 35.60
N ALA A 26 11.91 7.73 34.40
CA ALA A 26 12.61 8.80 33.67
C ALA A 26 11.63 9.85 33.10
N GLY A 27 10.44 9.43 32.69
CA GLY A 27 9.41 10.29 32.08
C GLY A 27 8.79 11.32 33.04
N GLY A 28 8.97 11.13 34.34
CA GLY A 28 8.62 12.16 35.33
C GLY A 28 9.56 13.36 35.34
N ARG A 29 10.65 13.35 34.57
CA ARG A 29 11.68 14.39 34.53
C ARG A 29 11.91 15.05 33.17
N SER A 30 11.40 14.47 32.08
CA SER A 30 11.48 15.04 30.72
C SER A 30 10.17 14.79 29.97
N GLY A 31 9.58 15.83 29.40
CA GLY A 31 8.28 15.75 28.70
C GLY A 31 8.23 14.84 27.49
N GLU A 32 9.37 14.26 27.06
CA GLU A 32 9.49 13.38 25.90
C GLU A 32 8.89 11.99 26.10
N ALA A 33 8.97 11.42 27.31
CA ALA A 33 8.41 10.10 27.57
C ALA A 33 6.89 10.12 27.75
N ALA A 34 6.30 11.25 28.06
CA ALA A 34 4.85 11.38 28.26
C ALA A 34 4.04 11.14 26.97
N GLY A 35 4.63 11.35 25.78
CA GLY A 35 3.97 11.09 24.49
C GLY A 35 3.92 9.64 24.07
N VAL A 36 4.74 8.77 24.68
CA VAL A 36 4.90 7.36 24.30
C VAL A 36 4.12 6.42 25.21
N LEU A 37 3.80 6.85 26.40
CA LEU A 37 3.14 6.04 27.41
C LEU A 37 1.76 6.61 27.75
N SER A 38 0.75 5.76 27.75
CA SER A 38 -0.59 6.04 28.28
C SER A 38 -0.92 5.03 29.38
N VAL A 39 -1.89 5.34 30.18
CA VAL A 39 -2.45 4.42 31.18
C VAL A 39 -3.74 3.86 30.63
N ASP A 40 -3.92 2.54 30.65
CA ASP A 40 -5.17 1.92 30.24
C ASP A 40 -6.27 2.08 31.31
N ARG A 41 -7.49 1.59 31.03
CA ARG A 41 -8.62 1.67 31.94
C ARG A 41 -8.42 0.92 33.27
N GLN A 42 -7.39 0.06 33.34
CA GLN A 42 -7.03 -0.75 34.51
C GLN A 42 -5.83 -0.15 35.24
N GLY A 43 -5.39 1.06 34.88
CA GLY A 43 -4.24 1.73 35.50
C GLY A 43 -2.88 1.17 35.09
N GLN A 44 -2.81 0.31 34.06
CA GLN A 44 -1.57 -0.27 33.59
C GLN A 44 -0.89 0.61 32.54
N PRO A 45 0.44 0.77 32.59
CA PRO A 45 1.17 1.53 31.58
C PRO A 45 1.09 0.82 30.22
N ARG A 46 0.70 1.56 29.21
CA ARG A 46 0.59 1.10 27.84
C ARG A 46 1.43 1.96 26.91
N LEU A 47 2.23 1.32 26.07
CA LEU A 47 2.99 1.99 25.04
C LEU A 47 2.05 2.51 23.93
N VAL A 48 2.12 3.80 23.64
CA VAL A 48 1.35 4.44 22.55
C VAL A 48 2.11 4.28 21.24
N THR A 49 1.71 3.31 20.45
CA THR A 49 2.34 2.99 19.16
C THR A 49 1.59 3.59 17.97
N THR A 50 0.34 4.00 18.19
CA THR A 50 -0.53 4.54 17.13
C THR A 50 -1.36 5.70 17.64
N PRO A 51 -1.77 6.65 16.78
CA PRO A 51 -2.67 7.70 17.17
C PRO A 51 -4.04 7.13 17.59
N PRO A 52 -4.85 7.90 18.36
CA PRO A 52 -6.20 7.49 18.68
C PRO A 52 -7.01 7.26 17.41
N LEU A 53 -7.93 6.29 17.46
CA LEU A 53 -8.83 6.02 16.33
C LEU A 53 -9.66 7.26 16.04
N ALA A 54 -9.52 7.79 14.84
CA ALA A 54 -10.48 8.79 14.36
C ALA A 54 -11.85 8.10 14.25
N ARG A 55 -12.89 8.71 14.82
CA ARG A 55 -14.28 8.26 14.64
C ARG A 55 -14.71 8.60 13.21
N ALA A 56 -14.23 7.85 12.24
CA ALA A 56 -14.65 7.97 10.87
C ALA A 56 -15.74 6.96 10.57
N SER A 57 -16.58 7.26 9.59
CA SER A 57 -17.53 6.33 8.96
C SER A 57 -16.89 5.05 8.40
N MET A 58 -15.56 4.97 8.45
CA MET A 58 -14.72 3.87 7.99
C MET A 58 -14.36 2.86 9.10
N THR A 59 -15.01 2.87 10.25
CA THR A 59 -14.83 1.82 11.27
C THR A 59 -15.01 0.44 10.65
N PRO A 60 -14.04 -0.47 10.80
CA PRO A 60 -14.13 -1.78 10.19
C PRO A 60 -15.37 -2.50 10.74
N ARG A 61 -16.18 -3.04 9.84
CA ARG A 61 -17.24 -3.95 10.24
C ARG A 61 -16.62 -5.13 11.00
N PRO A 62 -17.27 -5.60 12.08
CA PRO A 62 -16.75 -6.74 12.81
C PRO A 62 -16.56 -7.91 11.85
N TRP A 63 -15.36 -8.50 11.89
CA TRP A 63 -15.04 -9.63 11.04
C TRP A 63 -15.81 -10.86 11.47
N ASN A 64 -16.61 -11.41 10.58
CA ASN A 64 -17.31 -12.65 10.85
C ASN A 64 -16.39 -13.83 10.51
N HIS A 65 -15.94 -14.55 11.53
CA HIS A 65 -15.06 -15.73 11.37
C HIS A 65 -15.78 -16.95 10.80
N ASN A 66 -17.11 -16.96 10.79
CA ASN A 66 -17.89 -18.10 10.29
C ASN A 66 -17.91 -18.10 8.75
N PRO A 67 -17.27 -19.08 8.07
CA PRO A 67 -17.20 -19.14 6.62
C PRO A 67 -18.56 -19.28 5.95
N VAL A 68 -19.50 -19.97 6.57
CA VAL A 68 -20.86 -20.15 6.05
C VAL A 68 -21.63 -18.83 6.03
N LYS A 69 -21.54 -18.04 7.10
CA LYS A 69 -22.15 -16.70 7.15
C LYS A 69 -21.51 -15.73 6.15
N ARG A 70 -20.21 -15.90 5.86
CA ARG A 70 -19.51 -15.12 4.83
C ARG A 70 -19.99 -15.48 3.43
N LEU A 71 -20.12 -16.78 3.13
CA LEU A 71 -20.63 -17.28 1.85
C LEU A 71 -22.08 -16.83 1.64
N GLY A 72 -22.93 -16.98 2.64
CA GLY A 72 -24.33 -16.51 2.63
C GLY A 72 -24.45 -14.99 2.40
N ALA A 73 -23.61 -14.19 3.05
CA ALA A 73 -23.58 -12.74 2.85
C ALA A 73 -23.06 -12.34 1.46
N ALA A 74 -22.11 -13.10 0.89
CA ALA A 74 -21.61 -12.89 -0.47
C ALA A 74 -22.69 -13.26 -1.51
N LEU A 75 -23.38 -14.39 -1.32
CA LEU A 75 -24.46 -14.84 -2.18
C LEU A 75 -25.65 -13.87 -2.14
N LYS A 76 -26.06 -13.43 -0.94
CA LYS A 76 -27.10 -12.43 -0.76
C LYS A 76 -26.78 -11.10 -1.45
N ARG A 77 -25.51 -10.64 -1.41
CA ARG A 77 -25.07 -9.45 -2.17
C ARG A 77 -25.12 -9.65 -3.67
N ARG A 78 -24.83 -10.86 -4.16
CA ARG A 78 -24.86 -11.20 -5.59
C ARG A 78 -26.29 -11.31 -6.15
N LEU A 79 -27.21 -11.88 -5.36
CA LEU A 79 -28.60 -12.15 -5.79
C LEU A 79 -29.53 -10.94 -5.59
N PHE A 80 -29.36 -10.15 -4.54
CA PHE A 80 -30.30 -9.09 -4.17
C PHE A 80 -29.76 -7.68 -4.35
N GLY A 81 -28.58 -7.53 -4.99
CA GLY A 81 -27.95 -6.23 -5.18
C GLY A 81 -27.61 -5.55 -3.84
N ALA A 82 -26.69 -4.64 -3.85
CA ALA A 82 -26.37 -3.81 -2.68
C ALA A 82 -27.43 -2.70 -2.50
N ARG A 83 -28.67 -3.04 -2.18
CA ARG A 83 -29.62 -2.09 -1.61
C ARG A 83 -29.18 -1.79 -0.18
N GLY A 84 -28.39 -0.77 -0.03
CA GLY A 84 -27.79 -0.32 1.23
C GLY A 84 -26.32 0.04 1.06
N ARG A 85 -25.95 0.73 -0.01
CA ARG A 85 -24.91 1.72 0.13
C ARG A 85 -25.43 2.71 1.16
N ILE A 86 -25.00 2.52 2.43
CA ILE A 86 -24.95 3.64 3.34
C ILE A 86 -24.14 4.65 2.54
N ALA A 87 -24.81 5.68 2.06
CA ALA A 87 -24.14 6.84 1.50
C ALA A 87 -23.25 7.34 2.62
N VAL A 88 -21.99 6.95 2.57
CA VAL A 88 -20.95 7.66 3.28
C VAL A 88 -21.04 9.02 2.61
N ALA A 89 -21.60 9.98 3.34
CA ALA A 89 -21.51 11.37 2.95
C ALA A 89 -20.01 11.71 2.97
N HIS A 90 -19.33 11.34 1.90
CA HIS A 90 -18.18 12.07 1.47
C HIS A 90 -18.76 13.43 1.07
N ASN A 91 -18.30 14.48 1.73
CA ASN A 91 -18.30 15.82 1.15
C ASN A 91 -17.29 15.86 -0.03
N ALA A 92 -17.23 14.78 -0.79
CA ALA A 92 -16.60 14.77 -2.08
C ALA A 92 -17.56 15.46 -3.00
N GLU A 93 -17.17 16.57 -3.55
CA GLU A 93 -17.80 17.14 -4.73
C GLU A 93 -18.15 16.00 -5.69
N PRO A 94 -19.37 16.04 -6.29
CA PRO A 94 -19.74 15.03 -7.28
C PRO A 94 -18.61 14.99 -8.32
N PRO A 95 -18.14 13.80 -8.72
CA PRO A 95 -17.04 13.70 -9.65
C PRO A 95 -17.36 14.56 -10.87
N ALA A 96 -16.50 15.53 -11.13
CA ALA A 96 -16.57 16.34 -12.33
C ALA A 96 -16.85 15.41 -13.51
N GLY A 97 -17.70 15.84 -14.45
CA GLY A 97 -18.23 15.02 -15.54
C GLY A 97 -17.19 14.14 -16.24
N PRO A 98 -17.53 13.31 -17.22
CA PRO A 98 -16.67 12.26 -17.73
C PRO A 98 -15.31 12.82 -18.12
N SER A 99 -14.29 12.53 -17.33
CA SER A 99 -12.94 13.06 -17.51
C SER A 99 -12.40 12.66 -18.90
N PRO A 100 -11.82 13.61 -19.67
CA PRO A 100 -11.35 13.39 -21.04
C PRO A 100 -10.39 12.20 -21.17
N TRP A 101 -9.56 11.95 -20.13
CA TRP A 101 -8.62 10.83 -20.09
C TRP A 101 -9.31 9.46 -20.04
N ARG A 102 -10.49 9.36 -19.41
CA ARG A 102 -11.26 8.09 -19.36
C ARG A 102 -11.81 7.74 -20.75
N ALA A 103 -12.23 8.74 -21.52
CA ALA A 103 -12.68 8.54 -22.89
C ALA A 103 -11.50 8.11 -23.77
N ALA A 104 -10.38 8.83 -23.70
CA ALA A 104 -9.15 8.48 -24.42
C ALA A 104 -8.65 7.07 -24.05
N GLY A 105 -8.68 6.71 -22.78
CA GLY A 105 -8.28 5.38 -22.32
C GLY A 105 -9.20 4.25 -22.79
N ARG A 106 -10.51 4.51 -22.97
CA ARG A 106 -11.43 3.52 -23.58
C ARG A 106 -11.13 3.31 -25.04
N VAL A 107 -10.94 4.38 -25.80
CA VAL A 107 -10.62 4.30 -27.23
C VAL A 107 -9.29 3.56 -27.44
N ARG A 108 -8.25 3.91 -26.69
CA ARG A 108 -6.94 3.23 -26.76
C ARG A 108 -7.05 1.74 -26.48
N ARG A 109 -7.82 1.35 -25.45
CA ARG A 109 -8.05 -0.05 -25.11
C ARG A 109 -8.84 -0.78 -26.19
N ALA A 110 -9.89 -0.17 -26.73
CA ALA A 110 -10.67 -0.76 -27.82
C ALA A 110 -9.81 -0.97 -29.06
N LEU A 111 -9.00 0.03 -29.45
CA LEU A 111 -8.07 -0.08 -30.57
C LEU A 111 -7.03 -1.18 -30.33
N LEU A 112 -6.43 -1.24 -29.15
CA LEU A 112 -5.47 -2.28 -28.78
C LEU A 112 -6.09 -3.68 -28.90
N MET A 113 -7.29 -3.87 -28.35
CA MET A 113 -7.99 -5.16 -28.43
C MET A 113 -8.31 -5.52 -29.88
N LEU A 114 -8.77 -4.57 -30.70
CA LEU A 114 -9.03 -4.79 -32.11
C LEU A 114 -7.77 -5.25 -32.86
N LEU A 115 -6.64 -4.58 -32.63
CA LEU A 115 -5.37 -4.93 -33.28
C LEU A 115 -4.86 -6.30 -32.86
N ILE A 116 -4.93 -6.63 -31.57
CA ILE A 116 -4.53 -7.97 -31.06
C ILE A 116 -5.42 -9.05 -31.66
N LEU A 117 -6.74 -8.87 -31.63
CA LEU A 117 -7.67 -9.89 -32.10
C LEU A 117 -7.56 -10.07 -33.62
N SER A 118 -7.52 -8.99 -34.41
CA SER A 118 -7.39 -9.09 -35.87
C SER A 118 -6.10 -9.78 -36.28
N GLN A 119 -4.99 -9.43 -35.67
CA GLN A 119 -3.71 -10.06 -35.96
C GLN A 119 -3.68 -11.54 -35.53
N THR A 120 -4.25 -11.85 -34.35
CA THR A 120 -4.34 -13.26 -33.89
C THR A 120 -5.21 -14.11 -34.79
N VAL A 121 -6.38 -13.60 -35.21
CA VAL A 121 -7.26 -14.30 -36.13
C VAL A 121 -6.56 -14.53 -37.47
N LEU A 122 -5.91 -13.52 -38.03
CA LEU A 122 -5.16 -13.64 -39.27
C LEU A 122 -4.04 -14.68 -39.16
N ALA A 123 -3.23 -14.59 -38.11
CA ALA A 123 -2.12 -15.53 -37.91
C ALA A 123 -2.61 -16.97 -37.68
N THR A 124 -3.70 -17.15 -36.93
CA THR A 124 -4.29 -18.47 -36.70
C THR A 124 -4.89 -19.04 -38.02
N TYR A 125 -5.51 -18.20 -38.84
CA TYR A 125 -5.98 -18.59 -40.16
C TYR A 125 -4.82 -19.02 -41.05
N LEU A 126 -3.74 -18.26 -41.14
CA LEU A 126 -2.56 -18.63 -41.92
C LEU A 126 -1.90 -19.92 -41.41
N MET A 127 -1.96 -20.17 -40.09
CA MET A 127 -1.46 -21.44 -39.52
C MET A 127 -2.24 -22.67 -40.01
N THR A 128 -3.55 -22.53 -40.32
CA THR A 128 -4.32 -23.65 -40.88
C THR A 128 -3.78 -24.14 -42.25
N ALA A 129 -3.18 -23.24 -43.04
CA ALA A 129 -2.58 -23.59 -44.33
C ALA A 129 -1.28 -24.40 -44.21
N ILE A 130 -0.65 -24.39 -43.03
CA ILE A 130 0.60 -25.13 -42.77
C ILE A 130 0.31 -26.54 -42.22
N LEU A 131 -0.86 -26.71 -41.57
CA LEU A 131 -1.24 -27.96 -40.96
C LEU A 131 -1.67 -29.01 -42.00
N PRO A 132 -1.24 -30.28 -41.87
CA PRO A 132 -1.49 -31.34 -42.86
C PRO A 132 -2.98 -31.56 -43.16
N TYR A 133 -3.85 -31.45 -42.18
CA TYR A 133 -5.31 -31.65 -42.34
C TYR A 133 -6.10 -30.35 -42.26
N GLY A 134 -5.43 -29.17 -42.36
CA GLY A 134 -6.08 -27.86 -42.36
C GLY A 134 -6.85 -27.51 -41.09
N GLY A 135 -6.43 -28.06 -39.96
CA GLY A 135 -7.09 -27.80 -38.67
C GLY A 135 -8.30 -28.70 -38.37
N ARG A 136 -8.51 -29.78 -39.16
CA ARG A 136 -9.69 -30.67 -39.04
C ARG A 136 -9.51 -31.83 -38.07
N SER A 137 -8.29 -32.19 -37.69
CA SER A 137 -8.05 -33.21 -36.67
C SER A 137 -8.13 -32.63 -35.26
N GLY A 138 -8.49 -33.46 -34.26
CA GLY A 138 -8.57 -33.02 -32.88
C GLY A 138 -7.23 -32.50 -32.33
N LEU A 139 -6.11 -33.09 -32.74
CA LEU A 139 -4.78 -32.65 -32.38
C LEU A 139 -4.46 -31.27 -32.99
N GLU A 140 -4.77 -31.07 -34.26
CA GLU A 140 -4.54 -29.79 -34.94
C GLU A 140 -5.39 -28.67 -34.35
N LEU A 141 -6.64 -28.97 -33.98
CA LEU A 141 -7.48 -28.01 -33.27
C LEU A 141 -6.86 -27.59 -31.93
N ALA A 142 -6.32 -28.55 -31.18
CA ALA A 142 -5.61 -28.22 -29.92
C ALA A 142 -4.37 -27.36 -30.18
N ILE A 143 -3.60 -27.65 -31.21
CA ILE A 143 -2.45 -26.84 -31.65
C ILE A 143 -2.89 -25.41 -32.02
N LEU A 144 -3.96 -25.25 -32.80
CA LEU A 144 -4.48 -23.94 -33.21
C LEU A 144 -4.95 -23.11 -32.02
N VAL A 145 -5.63 -23.71 -31.05
CA VAL A 145 -6.07 -23.05 -29.84
C VAL A 145 -4.86 -22.57 -29.04
N LEU A 146 -3.88 -23.43 -28.81
CA LEU A 146 -2.66 -23.09 -28.10
C LEU A 146 -1.85 -22.02 -28.83
N TYR A 147 -1.72 -22.13 -30.13
CA TYR A 147 -1.08 -21.13 -30.98
C TYR A 147 -1.77 -19.77 -30.87
N ALA A 148 -3.10 -19.73 -30.99
CA ALA A 148 -3.87 -18.49 -30.86
C ALA A 148 -3.67 -17.82 -29.49
N LEU A 149 -3.66 -18.62 -28.41
CA LEU A 149 -3.41 -18.09 -27.05
C LEU A 149 -2.01 -17.50 -26.91
N LEU A 150 -0.98 -18.25 -27.34
CA LEU A 150 0.41 -17.79 -27.27
C LEU A 150 0.65 -16.58 -28.18
N PHE A 151 0.14 -16.62 -29.39
CA PHE A 151 0.29 -15.54 -30.36
C PHE A 151 -0.41 -14.27 -29.90
N SER A 152 -1.61 -14.38 -29.30
CA SER A 152 -2.32 -13.22 -28.74
C SER A 152 -1.52 -12.55 -27.62
N TRP A 153 -0.82 -13.33 -26.80
CA TRP A 153 0.06 -12.80 -25.74
C TRP A 153 1.24 -12.01 -26.33
N ILE A 154 1.91 -12.57 -27.35
CA ILE A 154 3.02 -11.89 -28.04
C ILE A 154 2.52 -10.62 -28.76
N SER A 155 1.38 -10.73 -29.45
CA SER A 155 0.74 -9.62 -30.15
C SER A 155 0.37 -8.49 -29.20
N ALA A 156 -0.13 -8.80 -27.99
CA ALA A 156 -0.43 -7.81 -26.96
C ALA A 156 0.82 -7.02 -26.55
N GLY A 157 1.94 -7.69 -26.32
CA GLY A 157 3.22 -7.05 -26.03
C GLY A 157 3.69 -6.12 -27.17
N PHE A 158 3.65 -6.62 -28.40
CA PHE A 158 4.05 -5.88 -29.59
C PHE A 158 3.22 -4.59 -29.78
N TRP A 159 1.89 -4.71 -29.79
CA TRP A 159 1.02 -3.54 -29.99
C TRP A 159 1.09 -2.54 -28.84
N THR A 160 1.25 -3.03 -27.60
CA THR A 160 1.44 -2.13 -26.44
C THR A 160 2.73 -1.34 -26.59
N ALA A 161 3.84 -1.99 -26.95
CA ALA A 161 5.12 -1.33 -27.17
C ALA A 161 5.05 -0.32 -28.34
N LEU A 162 4.44 -0.73 -29.46
CA LEU A 162 4.33 0.11 -30.64
C LEU A 162 3.45 1.33 -30.39
N MET A 163 2.31 1.18 -29.72
CA MET A 163 1.45 2.32 -29.33
C MET A 163 2.16 3.24 -28.36
N GLY A 164 2.91 2.71 -27.37
CA GLY A 164 3.73 3.50 -26.47
C GLY A 164 4.81 4.28 -27.20
N PHE A 165 5.49 3.64 -28.16
CA PHE A 165 6.50 4.29 -29.00
C PHE A 165 5.90 5.49 -29.79
N PHE A 166 4.75 5.34 -30.41
CA PHE A 166 4.08 6.45 -31.10
C PHE A 166 3.64 7.58 -30.16
N VAL A 167 3.24 7.26 -28.93
CA VAL A 167 2.93 8.28 -27.92
C VAL A 167 4.19 9.08 -27.57
N LEU A 168 5.33 8.41 -27.38
CA LEU A 168 6.61 9.08 -27.09
C LEU A 168 7.08 9.94 -28.26
N LEU A 169 6.97 9.45 -29.50
CA LEU A 169 7.33 10.23 -30.70
C LEU A 169 6.51 11.53 -30.85
N LYS A 170 5.27 11.53 -30.35
CA LYS A 170 4.38 12.71 -30.36
C LYS A 170 4.61 13.66 -29.17
N GLY A 171 5.69 13.47 -28.40
CA GLY A 171 6.01 14.32 -27.24
C GLY A 171 5.41 13.84 -25.92
N GLY A 172 4.96 12.58 -25.84
CA GLY A 172 4.40 12.00 -24.63
C GLY A 172 2.87 12.01 -24.56
N ASP A 173 2.33 11.53 -23.45
CA ASP A 173 0.89 11.52 -23.23
C ASP A 173 0.43 12.87 -22.66
N ARG A 174 -0.47 13.56 -23.35
CA ARG A 174 -1.09 14.82 -22.90
C ARG A 174 -1.84 14.71 -21.57
N HIS A 175 -2.12 13.50 -21.12
CA HIS A 175 -2.76 13.22 -19.84
C HIS A 175 -1.76 12.73 -18.77
N ALA A 176 -0.46 12.68 -19.09
CA ALA A 176 0.57 12.41 -18.11
C ALA A 176 0.86 13.69 -17.32
N ILE A 177 1.00 13.52 -16.01
CA ILE A 177 1.43 14.61 -15.13
C ILE A 177 2.92 14.83 -15.39
N ASN A 178 3.28 15.97 -15.99
CA ASN A 178 4.66 16.32 -16.32
C ASN A 178 5.31 17.12 -15.18
N ALA A 179 6.63 16.92 -15.00
CA ALA A 179 7.40 17.64 -13.97
C ALA A 179 7.39 19.17 -14.18
N ALA A 180 7.23 19.63 -15.43
CA ALA A 180 7.16 21.05 -15.77
C ALA A 180 5.89 21.75 -15.31
N ASP A 181 4.82 21.00 -15.05
CA ASP A 181 3.51 21.55 -14.69
C ASP A 181 3.36 21.78 -13.18
N THR A 182 4.30 21.29 -12.37
CA THR A 182 4.28 21.46 -10.93
C THR A 182 5.11 22.69 -10.53
N ALA A 183 4.42 23.77 -10.17
CA ALA A 183 5.08 24.94 -9.59
C ALA A 183 5.87 24.53 -8.32
N VAL A 184 7.00 25.19 -8.05
CA VAL A 184 7.82 24.99 -6.84
C VAL A 184 7.10 25.55 -5.59
N ALA A 185 5.77 25.53 -5.58
CA ALA A 185 4.95 25.99 -4.48
C ALA A 185 5.07 25.05 -3.25
N PRO A 186 5.04 25.58 -2.03
CA PRO A 186 4.94 24.77 -0.82
C PRO A 186 3.65 23.94 -0.84
N LEU A 187 3.69 22.75 -0.21
CA LEU A 187 2.47 21.92 -0.08
C LEU A 187 1.43 22.67 0.75
N PRO A 188 0.14 22.64 0.35
CA PRO A 188 -0.93 23.23 1.14
C PRO A 188 -1.08 22.48 2.48
N ALA A 189 -1.57 23.17 3.51
CA ALA A 189 -1.70 22.61 4.85
C ALA A 189 -2.56 21.33 4.90
N GLU A 190 -3.50 21.19 3.97
CA GLU A 190 -4.40 20.05 3.83
C GLU A 190 -3.74 18.83 3.19
N ALA A 191 -2.56 18.98 2.58
CA ALA A 191 -1.84 17.91 1.89
C ALA A 191 -1.17 16.91 2.87
N ARG A 192 -1.84 16.61 4.01
CA ARG A 192 -1.35 15.60 4.95
C ARG A 192 -1.25 14.24 4.29
N THR A 193 -0.07 13.66 4.39
CA THR A 193 0.31 12.42 3.69
C THR A 193 0.78 11.35 4.66
N ALA A 194 0.26 10.15 4.55
CA ALA A 194 0.74 9.00 5.29
C ALA A 194 1.71 8.17 4.44
N LEU A 195 2.90 7.91 4.96
CA LEU A 195 3.82 6.92 4.41
C LEU A 195 3.53 5.56 5.06
N LEU A 196 3.13 4.58 4.28
CA LEU A 196 2.78 3.24 4.77
C LEU A 196 3.86 2.24 4.37
N VAL A 197 4.45 1.59 5.35
CA VAL A 197 5.45 0.53 5.17
C VAL A 197 4.88 -0.79 5.70
N PRO A 198 4.18 -1.57 4.87
CA PRO A 198 3.69 -2.89 5.27
C PRO A 198 4.83 -3.90 5.27
N ILE A 199 5.05 -4.53 6.43
CA ILE A 199 6.10 -5.53 6.67
C ILE A 199 5.51 -6.86 7.11
N CYS A 200 6.23 -7.97 6.81
CA CYS A 200 5.80 -9.29 7.21
C CYS A 200 6.94 -10.31 7.23
N ASN A 201 7.51 -10.56 8.40
CA ASN A 201 8.65 -11.44 8.61
C ASN A 201 9.89 -11.05 7.77
N GLU A 202 10.08 -9.74 7.59
CA GLU A 202 11.23 -9.17 6.89
C GLU A 202 12.44 -9.06 7.83
N ASP A 203 13.63 -8.84 7.25
CA ASP A 203 14.82 -8.50 8.02
C ASP A 203 14.65 -7.13 8.69
N VAL A 204 14.55 -7.14 10.02
CA VAL A 204 14.25 -5.94 10.82
C VAL A 204 15.31 -4.86 10.64
N ARG A 205 16.60 -5.23 10.58
CA ARG A 205 17.70 -4.27 10.44
C ARG A 205 17.63 -3.56 9.09
N ARG A 206 17.42 -4.33 8.03
CA ARG A 206 17.31 -3.79 6.66
C ARG A 206 16.12 -2.85 6.51
N VAL A 207 14.94 -3.29 6.97
CA VAL A 207 13.71 -2.49 6.91
C VAL A 207 13.88 -1.18 7.65
N PHE A 208 14.31 -1.22 8.91
CA PHE A 208 14.40 -0.02 9.73
C PHE A 208 15.54 0.92 9.34
N ALA A 209 16.60 0.39 8.71
CA ALA A 209 17.62 1.22 8.08
C ALA A 209 17.07 1.99 6.87
N GLY A 210 16.28 1.34 6.00
CA GLY A 210 15.62 1.99 4.86
C GLY A 210 14.58 3.02 5.28
N VAL A 211 13.77 2.69 6.30
CA VAL A 211 12.79 3.61 6.89
C VAL A 211 13.49 4.84 7.49
N ARG A 212 14.59 4.65 8.23
CA ARG A 212 15.40 5.73 8.78
C ARG A 212 15.93 6.65 7.69
N ALA A 213 16.58 6.10 6.67
CA ALA A 213 17.13 6.86 5.56
C ALA A 213 16.05 7.68 4.82
N THR A 214 14.88 7.08 4.59
CA THR A 214 13.73 7.78 3.98
C THR A 214 13.24 8.91 4.88
N TRP A 215 13.11 8.68 6.18
CA TRP A 215 12.64 9.68 7.14
C TRP A 215 13.62 10.83 7.31
N GLU A 216 14.91 10.54 7.48
CA GLU A 216 15.97 11.55 7.60
C GLU A 216 16.02 12.44 6.36
N SER A 217 16.00 11.83 5.16
CA SER A 217 15.94 12.58 3.89
C SER A 217 14.68 13.45 3.79
N LEU A 218 13.54 12.98 4.34
CA LEU A 218 12.31 13.77 4.36
C LEU A 218 12.42 14.96 5.33
N GLN A 219 13.09 14.78 6.48
CA GLN A 219 13.31 15.87 7.45
C GLN A 219 14.18 17.02 6.89
N GLU A 220 15.00 16.74 5.90
CA GLU A 220 15.79 17.76 5.19
C GLU A 220 14.92 18.67 4.31
N THR A 221 13.66 18.28 4.06
CA THR A 221 12.73 19.04 3.21
C THR A 221 11.89 20.02 4.05
N ALA A 222 11.57 21.19 3.47
CA ALA A 222 10.66 22.16 4.12
C ALA A 222 9.23 21.63 4.32
N SER A 223 8.87 20.52 3.66
CA SER A 223 7.54 19.92 3.69
C SER A 223 7.42 18.74 4.65
N ALA A 224 8.44 18.44 5.44
CA ALA A 224 8.45 17.31 6.38
C ALA A 224 7.22 17.26 7.29
N ALA A 225 6.71 18.42 7.73
CA ALA A 225 5.56 18.52 8.61
C ALA A 225 4.26 17.92 8.05
N HIS A 226 4.15 17.74 6.73
CA HIS A 226 2.98 17.16 6.09
C HIS A 226 2.92 15.63 6.14
N PHE A 227 4.00 14.95 6.57
CA PHE A 227 4.12 13.50 6.47
C PHE A 227 4.13 12.84 7.83
N ASP A 228 3.40 11.75 7.96
CA ASP A 228 3.47 10.81 9.06
C ASP A 228 3.80 9.41 8.52
N LEU A 229 4.56 8.62 9.28
CA LEU A 229 5.01 7.30 8.85
C LEU A 229 4.35 6.20 9.68
N TYR A 230 3.87 5.17 9.00
CA TYR A 230 3.23 4.00 9.62
C TYR A 230 3.92 2.71 9.21
N ILE A 231 4.50 2.01 10.17
CA ILE A 231 5.02 0.65 9.99
C ILE A 231 3.88 -0.31 10.31
N LEU A 232 3.43 -1.05 9.30
CA LEU A 232 2.24 -1.91 9.38
C LEU A 232 2.67 -3.39 9.42
N SER A 233 2.90 -3.93 10.61
CA SER A 233 3.37 -5.30 10.78
C SER A 233 2.26 -6.34 10.67
N ASP A 234 2.52 -7.36 9.85
CA ASP A 234 1.81 -8.62 9.73
C ASP A 234 2.65 -9.82 10.19
N SER A 235 3.78 -9.58 10.83
CA SER A 235 4.70 -10.62 11.27
C SER A 235 4.04 -11.56 12.26
N ASN A 236 4.22 -12.85 12.06
CA ASN A 236 3.66 -13.93 12.90
C ASN A 236 4.69 -14.53 13.87
N ASP A 237 5.98 -14.35 13.59
CA ASP A 237 7.07 -14.78 14.45
C ASP A 237 7.12 -13.90 15.72
N PRO A 238 7.06 -14.47 16.93
CA PRO A 238 7.12 -13.73 18.18
C PRO A 238 8.42 -12.95 18.38
N ASP A 239 9.56 -13.51 17.98
CA ASP A 239 10.86 -12.87 18.17
C ASP A 239 11.03 -11.68 17.22
N LEU A 240 10.61 -11.84 15.98
CA LEU A 240 10.57 -10.71 15.02
C LEU A 240 9.65 -9.59 15.50
N ARG A 241 8.51 -9.89 16.11
CA ARG A 241 7.61 -8.88 16.66
C ARG A 241 8.27 -8.04 17.77
N VAL A 242 9.03 -8.69 18.63
CA VAL A 242 9.79 -7.99 19.70
C VAL A 242 10.88 -7.15 19.08
N ALA A 243 11.63 -7.71 18.12
CA ALA A 243 12.68 -6.99 17.42
C ALA A 243 12.15 -5.78 16.62
N GLU A 244 11.01 -5.92 15.93
CA GLU A 244 10.34 -4.83 15.22
C GLU A 244 9.92 -3.70 16.18
N LEU A 245 9.34 -4.05 17.32
CA LEU A 245 8.91 -3.06 18.32
C LEU A 245 10.11 -2.30 18.91
N GLN A 246 11.20 -3.04 19.22
CA GLN A 246 12.44 -2.42 19.70
C GLN A 246 13.04 -1.50 18.64
N ALA A 247 13.15 -1.96 17.40
CA ALA A 247 13.69 -1.18 16.29
C ALA A 247 12.84 0.09 16.02
N TRP A 248 11.51 0.01 16.17
CA TRP A 248 10.64 1.17 16.09
C TRP A 248 10.93 2.18 17.20
N LEU A 249 11.10 1.71 18.45
CA LEU A 249 11.44 2.58 19.59
C LEU A 249 12.78 3.28 19.38
N ASP A 250 13.79 2.54 18.93
CA ASP A 250 15.14 3.06 18.67
C ASP A 250 15.14 4.06 17.50
N LEU A 251 14.36 3.77 16.45
CA LEU A 251 14.15 4.70 15.35
C LEU A 251 13.48 5.99 15.83
N ALA A 252 12.32 5.88 16.50
CA ALA A 252 11.53 7.02 16.91
C ALA A 252 12.29 7.92 17.89
N ARG A 253 13.13 7.34 18.77
CA ARG A 253 14.05 8.12 19.63
C ARG A 253 15.15 8.80 18.83
N GLY A 254 15.79 8.05 17.95
CA GLY A 254 16.98 8.53 17.23
C GLY A 254 16.70 9.69 16.27
N VAL A 255 15.45 9.83 15.80
CA VAL A 255 15.05 10.87 14.83
C VAL A 255 13.98 11.82 15.36
N ASP A 256 13.73 11.85 16.68
CA ASP A 256 12.64 12.62 17.34
C ASP A 256 11.29 12.43 16.64
N GLY A 257 11.00 11.15 16.31
CA GLY A 257 9.85 10.76 15.50
C GLY A 257 8.60 10.41 16.29
N PHE A 258 8.58 10.58 17.62
CA PHE A 258 7.40 10.27 18.43
C PHE A 258 6.21 11.17 18.06
N GLY A 259 5.03 10.52 17.92
CA GLY A 259 3.83 11.22 17.47
C GLY A 259 3.72 11.37 15.95
N ARG A 260 4.76 10.96 15.19
CA ARG A 260 4.81 11.02 13.72
C ARG A 260 5.24 9.72 13.08
N ILE A 261 6.00 8.87 13.77
CA ILE A 261 6.36 7.52 13.34
C ILE A 261 5.59 6.53 14.21
N PHE A 262 4.71 5.78 13.60
CA PHE A 262 3.79 4.86 14.26
C PHE A 262 4.11 3.41 13.89
N TYR A 263 3.95 2.50 14.86
CA TYR A 263 4.07 1.06 14.65
C TYR A 263 2.75 0.37 15.00
N ARG A 264 2.18 -0.35 14.06
CA ARG A 264 0.95 -1.06 14.28
C ARG A 264 1.07 -2.52 13.85
N ARG A 265 0.74 -3.42 14.76
CA ARG A 265 0.56 -4.84 14.48
C ARG A 265 -0.92 -5.19 14.48
N ARG A 266 -1.38 -5.94 13.49
CA ARG A 266 -2.73 -6.50 13.49
C ARG A 266 -2.73 -7.97 13.94
N THR A 267 -3.81 -8.39 14.59
CA THR A 267 -3.95 -9.76 15.13
C THR A 267 -4.30 -10.76 14.03
N HIS A 268 -5.12 -10.36 13.05
CA HIS A 268 -5.64 -11.24 12.00
C HIS A 268 -5.12 -10.80 10.64
N ARG A 269 -4.29 -11.64 10.04
CA ARG A 269 -3.65 -11.43 8.74
C ARG A 269 -4.58 -11.79 7.58
N ILE A 270 -5.60 -10.95 7.35
CA ILE A 270 -6.59 -11.16 6.28
C ILE A 270 -6.17 -10.38 5.05
N LYS A 271 -6.19 -11.03 3.87
CA LYS A 271 -5.81 -10.43 2.57
C LYS A 271 -4.37 -9.89 2.54
N ARG A 272 -3.48 -10.40 3.37
CA ARG A 272 -2.05 -10.05 3.39
C ARG A 272 -1.83 -8.52 3.31
N LYS A 273 -0.86 -8.06 2.51
CA LYS A 273 -0.49 -6.64 2.34
C LYS A 273 -1.70 -5.73 2.02
N SER A 274 -2.51 -6.08 1.03
CA SER A 274 -3.68 -5.27 0.65
C SER A 274 -4.72 -5.15 1.76
N GLY A 275 -4.93 -6.22 2.55
CA GLY A 275 -5.81 -6.19 3.70
C GLY A 275 -5.25 -5.39 4.87
N ASN A 276 -3.91 -5.33 5.02
CA ASN A 276 -3.24 -4.53 6.03
C ASN A 276 -3.44 -3.03 5.75
N ILE A 277 -3.19 -2.62 4.51
CA ILE A 277 -3.42 -1.25 4.05
C ILE A 277 -4.91 -0.88 4.16
N ALA A 278 -5.81 -1.74 3.70
CA ALA A 278 -7.25 -1.48 3.78
C ALA A 278 -7.77 -1.34 5.23
N ASP A 279 -7.18 -2.06 6.19
CA ASP A 279 -7.51 -1.91 7.60
C ASP A 279 -6.97 -0.58 8.15
N TRP A 280 -5.76 -0.15 7.75
CA TRP A 280 -5.22 1.15 8.07
C TRP A 280 -6.10 2.27 7.51
N CYS A 281 -6.48 2.21 6.23
CA CYS A 281 -7.37 3.19 5.60
C CYS A 281 -8.68 3.36 6.38
N ARG A 282 -9.29 2.25 6.84
CA ARG A 282 -10.52 2.30 7.63
C ARG A 282 -10.36 2.95 9.01
N ARG A 283 -9.17 2.89 9.59
CA ARG A 283 -8.91 3.39 10.95
C ARG A 283 -8.46 4.84 10.96
N TRP A 284 -7.52 5.17 10.10
CA TRP A 284 -6.83 6.46 10.13
C TRP A 284 -6.83 7.21 8.79
N GLY A 285 -7.22 6.55 7.71
CA GLY A 285 -7.16 7.13 6.36
C GLY A 285 -7.91 8.45 6.21
N SER A 286 -8.98 8.67 6.99
CA SER A 286 -9.73 9.95 6.96
C SER A 286 -8.96 11.15 7.49
N ALA A 287 -7.85 10.93 8.22
CA ALA A 287 -6.99 12.01 8.72
C ALA A 287 -5.96 12.48 7.67
N TYR A 288 -5.87 11.79 6.53
CA TYR A 288 -4.89 12.04 5.49
C TYR A 288 -5.56 12.25 4.14
N ARG A 289 -5.08 13.23 3.40
CA ARG A 289 -5.52 13.46 2.01
C ARG A 289 -4.83 12.49 1.06
N TYR A 290 -3.58 12.18 1.31
CA TYR A 290 -2.76 11.29 0.48
C TYR A 290 -2.15 10.16 1.30
N MET A 291 -1.84 9.05 0.62
CA MET A 291 -1.00 7.98 1.16
C MET A 291 0.00 7.51 0.11
N VAL A 292 1.22 7.25 0.55
CA VAL A 292 2.26 6.62 -0.26
C VAL A 292 2.60 5.28 0.38
N ILE A 293 2.61 4.21 -0.41
CA ILE A 293 2.90 2.86 0.07
C ILE A 293 4.32 2.51 -0.40
N LEU A 294 5.20 2.26 0.54
CA LEU A 294 6.56 1.79 0.31
C LEU A 294 6.65 0.29 0.58
N ASP A 295 7.36 -0.44 -0.26
CA ASP A 295 7.72 -1.82 0.05
C ASP A 295 8.77 -1.85 1.17
N ALA A 296 8.86 -2.97 1.90
CA ALA A 296 9.76 -3.11 3.04
C ALA A 296 11.24 -2.89 2.70
N ASP A 297 11.61 -3.09 1.44
CA ASP A 297 12.94 -2.91 0.89
C ASP A 297 13.12 -1.63 0.05
N SER A 298 12.07 -0.82 -0.06
CA SER A 298 12.08 0.42 -0.84
C SER A 298 12.57 1.60 -0.02
N VAL A 299 13.47 2.38 -0.61
CA VAL A 299 13.97 3.64 -0.06
C VAL A 299 13.66 4.75 -1.05
N MET A 300 13.03 5.82 -0.58
CA MET A 300 12.76 7.01 -1.39
C MET A 300 13.37 8.25 -0.72
N THR A 301 13.87 9.16 -1.53
CA THR A 301 14.33 10.46 -1.02
C THR A 301 13.14 11.33 -0.62
N GLY A 302 13.33 12.18 0.38
CA GLY A 302 12.32 13.14 0.81
C GLY A 302 11.87 14.06 -0.33
N GLY A 303 12.79 14.51 -1.16
CA GLY A 303 12.47 15.32 -2.35
C GLY A 303 11.53 14.60 -3.31
N SER A 304 11.76 13.31 -3.58
CA SER A 304 10.86 12.50 -4.44
C SER A 304 9.47 12.33 -3.84
N LEU A 305 9.37 12.15 -2.52
CA LEU A 305 8.09 12.05 -1.82
C LEU A 305 7.31 13.37 -1.89
N VAL A 306 7.97 14.50 -1.64
CA VAL A 306 7.35 15.83 -1.72
C VAL A 306 6.88 16.10 -3.14
N GLU A 307 7.70 15.80 -4.15
CA GLU A 307 7.35 15.99 -5.56
C GLU A 307 6.16 15.12 -5.97
N LEU A 308 6.11 13.85 -5.51
CA LEU A 308 4.98 12.96 -5.76
C LEU A 308 3.67 13.55 -5.20
N VAL A 309 3.70 14.05 -3.97
CA VAL A 309 2.50 14.65 -3.33
C VAL A 309 2.10 15.94 -4.02
N ARG A 310 3.08 16.77 -4.42
CA ARG A 310 2.83 18.01 -5.17
C ARG A 310 2.11 17.73 -6.48
N ARG A 311 2.54 16.69 -7.20
CA ARG A 311 1.87 16.27 -8.45
C ARG A 311 0.47 15.73 -8.21
N MET A 312 0.26 14.94 -7.15
CA MET A 312 -1.07 14.48 -6.78
C MET A 312 -2.00 15.62 -6.38
N ASP A 313 -1.48 16.68 -5.76
CA ASP A 313 -2.26 17.84 -5.36
C ASP A 313 -2.60 18.76 -6.54
N ALA A 314 -1.70 18.86 -7.53
CA ALA A 314 -1.93 19.64 -8.75
C ALA A 314 -2.98 19.02 -9.68
N ASP A 315 -3.21 17.68 -9.60
CA ASP A 315 -4.22 16.97 -10.41
C ASP A 315 -5.16 16.14 -9.50
N PRO A 316 -6.11 16.77 -8.82
CA PRO A 316 -7.01 16.15 -7.83
C PRO A 316 -8.16 15.34 -8.45
N GLN A 317 -7.92 14.52 -9.49
CA GLN A 317 -8.96 13.75 -10.20
C GLN A 317 -9.48 12.49 -9.50
#